data_da6ea39d2266983a99123c2783032ee4
#
_entry.id   da6ea39d2266983a99123c2783032ee4
#
_cell.length_a   1.000
_cell.length_b   1.000
_cell.length_c   1.000
_cell.angle_alpha   90.00
_cell.angle_beta   90.00
_cell.angle_gamma   90.00
#
_symmetry.space_group_name_H-M   'P 1'
#
loop_
_entity.id
_entity.type
_entity.pdbx_description
1 polymer ?
#
loop_
_entity_poly.entity_id
_entity_poly.type
_entity_poly.pdbx_seq_one_letter_code
_entity_poly.pdbx_strand_id
1 'polypeptide(L)'
;GRSHCAPLLRLLRRQPGIRGDAGKRMTVSRNEILRKRRRLVVAAAVFLALAWAVSFPRSPGAHPVHDPQDDIIESIGVDEKLGGAIPLDALFRNQKGDEVRLGDTFGGGPVLLTLNYYTCPMLCPLKLRTLLGTVEELKGVDLARDFRIVTVSIDPEDSVETARARAGEIHDAMEGMPDPAARWPFLLGDDEAIRALTGAVGFRYRKVGNEFAHPDVVVALTPEGKISRYLYGVEQDPRDLKMALIEASGGNIGESTTLNHVLLFCFQYDPVGKKYALYARNIMKAGGVLTIALLGGLLLVLWKRGRSRDTS
;
A
#
# COMPACT_ATOMS: atom_id res chain seq x y z
N GLY A 1 49.96 20.96 77.07
CA GLY A 1 49.84 21.03 78.50
C GLY A 1 48.62 20.23 78.97
N ARG A 2 48.97 19.19 79.65
CA ARG A 2 48.51 18.85 81.02
C ARG A 2 46.99 19.04 81.24
N SER A 3 46.22 18.20 81.83
CA SER A 3 46.43 17.08 82.75
C SER A 3 45.08 16.81 83.43
N HIS A 4 44.92 15.59 83.86
CA HIS A 4 44.16 15.12 85.03
C HIS A 4 42.66 15.00 84.98
N CYS A 5 41.96 14.05 85.47
CA CYS A 5 42.21 12.88 86.29
C CYS A 5 40.82 12.18 86.45
N ALA A 6 40.85 10.92 86.52
CA ALA A 6 39.82 10.05 87.03
C ALA A 6 39.59 10.24 88.51
N PRO A 7 38.79 9.43 89.30
CA PRO A 7 37.72 8.45 89.08
C PRO A 7 36.58 8.61 90.11
N LEU A 8 35.58 7.72 90.13
CA LEU A 8 34.85 7.17 91.30
C LEU A 8 33.65 6.38 90.87
N LEU A 9 33.75 5.15 90.78
CA LEU A 9 33.46 3.99 91.66
C LEU A 9 32.14 4.10 92.44
N ARG A 10 31.29 3.07 92.20
CA ARG A 10 30.35 2.42 93.07
C ARG A 10 29.05 3.15 93.43
N LEU A 11 27.96 2.55 92.98
CA LEU A 11 27.02 1.93 93.92
C LEU A 11 26.03 1.02 93.24
N LEU A 12 26.08 -0.19 93.72
CA LEU A 12 25.16 -1.27 93.49
C LEU A 12 23.71 -0.91 93.92
N ARG A 13 22.72 -1.24 93.12
CA ARG A 13 21.49 -1.79 93.69
C ARG A 13 20.71 -2.62 92.68
N ARG A 14 20.44 -3.81 93.10
CA ARG A 14 19.50 -4.79 92.50
C ARG A 14 18.11 -4.18 92.27
N GLN A 15 17.50 -4.48 91.15
CA GLN A 15 16.05 -4.59 91.06
C GLN A 15 15.66 -5.71 90.06
N PRO A 16 14.52 -6.34 90.23
CA PRO A 16 14.19 -7.70 89.69
C PRO A 16 13.55 -7.72 88.35
N GLY A 17 13.73 -8.84 87.69
CA GLY A 17 13.10 -9.43 86.54
C GLY A 17 11.83 -8.83 85.92
N ILE A 18 11.99 -8.38 84.68
CA ILE A 18 10.88 -8.31 83.73
C ILE A 18 11.21 -9.34 82.64
N ARG A 19 10.39 -10.43 82.62
CA ARG A 19 10.41 -11.42 81.53
C ARG A 19 10.05 -10.67 80.25
N GLY A 20 11.01 -10.46 79.35
CA GLY A 20 10.84 -9.95 78.02
C GLY A 20 10.12 -10.95 77.16
N ASP A 21 9.00 -10.50 76.67
CA ASP A 21 8.22 -11.17 75.61
C ASP A 21 9.11 -11.32 74.41
N ALA A 22 9.45 -12.56 74.02
CA ALA A 22 10.30 -12.88 72.88
C ALA A 22 9.59 -12.47 71.60
N GLY A 23 10.15 -11.44 70.95
CA GLY A 23 9.66 -10.87 69.70
C GLY A 23 9.22 -11.93 68.68
N LYS A 24 7.97 -11.91 68.35
CA LYS A 24 7.40 -12.52 67.13
C LYS A 24 8.12 -11.85 65.93
N ARG A 25 9.17 -12.45 65.42
CA ARG A 25 9.66 -12.17 64.09
C ARG A 25 8.54 -12.55 63.11
N MET A 26 7.83 -11.54 62.57
CA MET A 26 6.92 -11.73 61.45
C MET A 26 7.78 -12.20 60.26
N THR A 27 7.88 -13.48 60.06
CA THR A 27 8.39 -14.05 58.80
C THR A 27 7.36 -13.82 57.72
N VAL A 28 7.48 -12.66 57.05
CA VAL A 28 6.70 -12.37 55.86
C VAL A 28 7.08 -13.41 54.81
N SER A 29 6.15 -14.32 54.51
CA SER A 29 6.34 -15.41 53.55
C SER A 29 6.80 -14.81 52.22
N ARG A 30 7.87 -15.35 51.67
CA ARG A 30 8.42 -15.01 50.35
C ARG A 30 7.34 -15.00 49.28
N ASN A 31 6.32 -15.81 49.43
CA ASN A 31 5.16 -15.87 48.56
C ASN A 31 4.20 -14.67 48.67
N GLU A 32 4.10 -14.03 49.82
CA GLU A 32 3.31 -12.77 49.98
C GLU A 32 3.99 -11.59 49.34
N ILE A 33 5.31 -11.49 49.43
CA ILE A 33 6.08 -10.45 48.76
C ILE A 33 5.98 -10.58 47.26
N LEU A 34 6.04 -11.81 46.71
CA LEU A 34 5.90 -12.08 45.29
C LEU A 34 4.49 -11.78 44.79
N ARG A 35 3.43 -12.11 45.57
CA ARG A 35 2.05 -11.77 45.22
C ARG A 35 1.79 -10.26 45.25
N LYS A 36 2.34 -9.53 46.21
CA LYS A 36 2.22 -8.05 46.26
C LYS A 36 2.94 -7.38 45.08
N ARG A 37 4.17 -7.82 44.76
CA ARG A 37 4.91 -7.33 43.58
C ARG A 37 4.17 -7.60 42.27
N ARG A 38 3.58 -8.80 42.11
CA ARG A 38 2.82 -9.16 40.89
C ARG A 38 1.54 -8.29 40.74
N ARG A 39 0.83 -7.99 41.84
CA ARG A 39 -0.34 -7.07 41.83
C ARG A 39 0.07 -5.64 41.48
N LEU A 40 1.20 -5.16 41.96
CA LEU A 40 1.72 -3.81 41.67
C LEU A 40 2.12 -3.68 40.18
N VAL A 41 2.77 -4.68 39.61
CA VAL A 41 3.17 -4.67 38.19
C VAL A 41 1.95 -4.71 37.26
N VAL A 42 0.94 -5.53 37.59
CA VAL A 42 -0.31 -5.59 36.84
C VAL A 42 -1.10 -4.26 36.95
N ALA A 43 -1.17 -3.67 38.14
CA ALA A 43 -1.83 -2.38 38.31
C ALA A 43 -1.12 -1.24 37.57
N ALA A 44 0.22 -1.23 37.55
CA ALA A 44 1.01 -0.24 36.80
C ALA A 44 0.85 -0.41 35.28
N ALA A 45 0.78 -1.65 34.78
CA ALA A 45 0.55 -1.91 33.36
C ALA A 45 -0.87 -1.49 32.91
N VAL A 46 -1.89 -1.72 33.74
CA VAL A 46 -3.27 -1.26 33.46
C VAL A 46 -3.36 0.27 33.49
N PHE A 47 -2.68 0.91 34.44
CA PHE A 47 -2.65 2.38 34.53
C PHE A 47 -1.96 3.03 33.33
N LEU A 48 -0.85 2.46 32.87
CA LEU A 48 -0.16 2.90 31.64
C LEU A 48 -1.02 2.71 30.39
N ALA A 49 -1.74 1.60 30.27
CA ALA A 49 -2.65 1.34 29.15
C ALA A 49 -3.84 2.31 29.14
N LEU A 50 -4.41 2.65 30.31
CA LEU A 50 -5.49 3.63 30.43
C LEU A 50 -5.01 5.06 30.16
N ALA A 51 -3.82 5.44 30.62
CA ALA A 51 -3.22 6.74 30.33
C ALA A 51 -2.94 6.93 28.83
N TRP A 52 -2.56 5.87 28.15
CA TRP A 52 -2.34 5.89 26.69
C TRP A 52 -3.66 6.06 25.89
N ALA A 53 -4.75 5.48 26.37
CA ALA A 53 -6.08 5.59 25.73
C ALA A 53 -6.70 6.98 25.83
N VAL A 54 -6.33 7.79 26.83
CA VAL A 54 -6.88 9.14 27.06
C VAL A 54 -6.09 10.24 26.33
N SER A 55 -4.86 9.95 25.86
CA SER A 55 -3.95 10.96 25.30
C SER A 55 -4.11 11.22 23.79
N PHE A 56 -5.09 10.60 23.09
CA PHE A 56 -5.37 10.93 21.69
C PHE A 56 -6.31 12.13 21.61
N PRO A 57 -5.83 13.30 21.15
CA PRO A 57 -6.72 14.44 20.93
C PRO A 57 -7.68 14.08 19.77
N ARG A 58 -8.99 14.19 20.07
CA ARG A 58 -10.02 14.18 19.02
C ARG A 58 -9.89 15.48 18.25
N SER A 59 -9.52 15.39 16.97
CA SER A 59 -9.50 16.56 16.08
C SER A 59 -10.92 17.10 15.92
N PRO A 60 -11.17 18.41 16.15
CA PRO A 60 -12.46 19.01 15.83
C PRO A 60 -12.66 18.97 14.30
N GLY A 61 -13.86 18.52 13.87
CA GLY A 61 -14.23 18.46 12.47
C GLY A 61 -14.20 19.86 11.83
N ALA A 62 -13.44 20.00 10.75
CA ALA A 62 -13.49 21.20 9.91
C ALA A 62 -14.82 21.22 9.15
N HIS A 63 -15.55 22.32 9.23
CA HIS A 63 -16.73 22.54 8.40
C HIS A 63 -16.30 22.79 6.96
N PRO A 64 -16.88 22.11 5.95
CA PRO A 64 -16.56 22.37 4.56
C PRO A 64 -17.08 23.76 4.14
N VAL A 65 -16.19 24.62 3.66
CA VAL A 65 -16.56 25.81 2.92
C VAL A 65 -16.82 25.36 1.50
N HIS A 66 -18.05 25.52 1.01
CA HIS A 66 -18.43 25.13 -0.35
C HIS A 66 -17.86 26.17 -1.34
N ASP A 67 -16.88 25.75 -2.15
CA ASP A 67 -16.30 26.54 -3.25
C ASP A 67 -16.93 26.05 -4.58
N PRO A 68 -17.32 26.92 -5.52
CA PRO A 68 -17.80 26.50 -6.84
C PRO A 68 -16.82 25.63 -7.65
N GLN A 69 -15.54 25.62 -7.29
CA GLN A 69 -14.55 24.70 -7.83
C GLN A 69 -14.72 23.27 -7.30
N ASP A 70 -15.34 23.08 -6.13
CA ASP A 70 -15.60 21.77 -5.55
C ASP A 70 -16.55 20.95 -6.44
N ASP A 71 -17.54 21.58 -7.08
CA ASP A 71 -18.45 20.91 -8.02
C ASP A 71 -17.75 20.32 -9.27
N ILE A 72 -16.65 20.92 -9.70
CA ILE A 72 -15.85 20.40 -10.81
C ILE A 72 -15.02 19.23 -10.31
N ILE A 73 -14.38 19.35 -9.15
CA ILE A 73 -13.54 18.31 -8.55
C ILE A 73 -14.37 17.08 -8.22
N GLU A 74 -15.60 17.24 -7.67
CA GLU A 74 -16.51 16.14 -7.38
C GLU A 74 -17.02 15.44 -8.66
N SER A 75 -17.09 16.16 -9.79
CA SER A 75 -17.57 15.62 -11.07
C SER A 75 -16.52 14.79 -11.80
N ILE A 76 -15.24 14.89 -11.44
CA ILE A 76 -14.13 14.15 -12.05
C ILE A 76 -13.57 13.13 -11.05
N GLY A 77 -13.08 12.00 -11.54
CA GLY A 77 -12.49 10.98 -10.67
C GLY A 77 -12.60 9.58 -11.24
N VAL A 78 -12.27 8.61 -10.44
CA VAL A 78 -12.41 7.20 -10.79
C VAL A 78 -13.21 6.48 -9.72
N ASP A 79 -14.33 5.91 -10.12
CA ASP A 79 -15.11 4.97 -9.31
C ASP A 79 -14.57 3.57 -9.61
N GLU A 80 -13.59 3.10 -8.82
CA GLU A 80 -12.86 1.86 -9.10
C GLU A 80 -13.79 0.64 -9.19
N LYS A 81 -13.73 -0.08 -10.31
CA LYS A 81 -14.55 -1.27 -10.63
C LYS A 81 -13.67 -2.50 -10.81
N LEU A 82 -12.85 -2.82 -9.79
CA LEU A 82 -11.96 -3.98 -9.84
C LEU A 82 -12.71 -5.28 -10.16
N GLY A 83 -12.16 -6.06 -11.10
CA GLY A 83 -12.79 -7.28 -11.61
C GLY A 83 -13.93 -7.05 -12.60
N GLY A 84 -14.36 -5.80 -12.80
CA GLY A 84 -15.35 -5.43 -13.83
C GLY A 84 -14.78 -5.62 -15.24
N ALA A 85 -15.63 -5.98 -16.20
CA ALA A 85 -15.25 -6.15 -17.59
C ALA A 85 -15.50 -4.88 -18.40
N ILE A 86 -14.59 -4.59 -19.34
CA ILE A 86 -14.77 -3.51 -20.33
C ILE A 86 -15.43 -4.06 -21.59
N PRO A 87 -16.05 -3.20 -22.44
CA PRO A 87 -16.75 -3.62 -23.65
C PRO A 87 -15.74 -3.96 -24.77
N LEU A 88 -15.26 -5.19 -24.82
CA LEU A 88 -14.26 -5.64 -25.81
C LEU A 88 -14.80 -5.61 -27.25
N ASP A 89 -16.12 -5.71 -27.45
CA ASP A 89 -16.75 -5.65 -28.75
C ASP A 89 -17.02 -4.22 -29.25
N ALA A 90 -16.78 -3.20 -28.42
CA ALA A 90 -16.95 -1.81 -28.81
C ALA A 90 -16.03 -1.46 -29.99
N LEU A 91 -16.58 -0.73 -30.96
CA LEU A 91 -15.90 -0.34 -32.19
C LEU A 91 -15.19 1.01 -31.98
N PHE A 92 -13.96 1.05 -32.41
CA PHE A 92 -13.11 2.24 -32.42
C PHE A 92 -12.44 2.36 -33.78
N ARG A 93 -11.81 3.49 -34.05
CA ARG A 93 -10.90 3.68 -35.19
C ARG A 93 -9.49 3.85 -34.70
N ASN A 94 -8.53 3.19 -35.33
CA ASN A 94 -7.13 3.35 -34.98
C ASN A 94 -6.55 4.65 -35.61
N GLN A 95 -5.31 4.95 -35.30
CA GLN A 95 -4.59 6.12 -35.81
C GLN A 95 -4.37 6.11 -37.35
N LYS A 96 -4.66 4.99 -38.03
CA LYS A 96 -4.66 4.88 -39.49
C LYS A 96 -6.02 5.16 -40.11
N GLY A 97 -7.09 5.16 -39.30
CA GLY A 97 -8.46 5.33 -39.69
C GLY A 97 -9.21 4.00 -39.87
N ASP A 98 -8.55 2.85 -39.64
CA ASP A 98 -9.19 1.54 -39.75
C ASP A 98 -10.11 1.29 -38.56
N GLU A 99 -11.29 0.72 -38.82
CA GLU A 99 -12.20 0.26 -37.78
C GLU A 99 -11.66 -1.00 -37.11
N VAL A 100 -11.62 -0.99 -35.77
CA VAL A 100 -11.13 -2.10 -34.95
C VAL A 100 -12.02 -2.32 -33.74
N ARG A 101 -12.16 -3.55 -33.29
CA ARG A 101 -12.76 -3.84 -31.99
C ARG A 101 -11.73 -3.61 -30.90
N LEU A 102 -12.17 -3.11 -29.77
CA LEU A 102 -11.27 -2.87 -28.64
C LEU A 102 -10.49 -4.15 -28.25
N GLY A 103 -11.16 -5.29 -28.18
CA GLY A 103 -10.55 -6.58 -27.85
C GLY A 103 -9.46 -7.04 -28.83
N ASP A 104 -9.58 -6.70 -30.12
CA ASP A 104 -8.58 -7.07 -31.14
C ASP A 104 -7.23 -6.39 -30.89
N THR A 105 -7.22 -5.29 -30.15
CA THR A 105 -5.99 -4.56 -29.80
C THR A 105 -5.19 -5.19 -28.68
N PHE A 106 -5.74 -6.17 -27.95
CA PHE A 106 -5.12 -6.75 -26.74
C PHE A 106 -3.97 -7.73 -27.04
N GLY A 107 -4.07 -8.48 -28.15
CA GLY A 107 -3.01 -9.42 -28.56
C GLY A 107 -2.77 -10.60 -27.64
N GLY A 108 -3.73 -10.93 -26.76
CA GLY A 108 -3.69 -12.09 -25.89
C GLY A 108 -2.90 -11.92 -24.58
N GLY A 109 -2.35 -10.74 -24.33
CA GLY A 109 -1.68 -10.38 -23.07
C GLY A 109 -2.46 -9.34 -22.27
N PRO A 110 -1.98 -8.99 -21.06
CA PRO A 110 -2.53 -7.87 -20.28
C PRO A 110 -2.33 -6.55 -21.03
N VAL A 111 -3.17 -5.57 -20.72
CA VAL A 111 -3.17 -4.27 -21.37
C VAL A 111 -3.10 -3.15 -20.33
N LEU A 112 -2.30 -2.14 -20.62
CA LEU A 112 -2.35 -0.86 -19.95
C LEU A 112 -3.24 0.09 -20.76
N LEU A 113 -4.40 0.42 -20.23
CA LEU A 113 -5.33 1.36 -20.85
C LEU A 113 -5.08 2.78 -20.31
N THR A 114 -4.92 3.74 -21.22
CA THR A 114 -4.89 5.17 -20.90
C THR A 114 -6.05 5.88 -21.60
N LEU A 115 -6.69 6.81 -20.89
CA LEU A 115 -7.78 7.62 -21.38
C LEU A 115 -7.32 9.07 -21.40
N ASN A 116 -7.22 9.66 -22.59
CA ASN A 116 -6.68 10.99 -22.84
C ASN A 116 -7.50 11.66 -23.94
N TYR A 117 -7.23 12.93 -24.26
CA TYR A 117 -7.68 13.55 -25.49
C TYR A 117 -6.47 14.08 -26.28
N TYR A 118 -6.47 13.91 -27.61
CA TYR A 118 -5.25 14.08 -28.41
C TYR A 118 -4.89 15.53 -28.68
N THR A 119 -5.88 16.42 -28.61
CA THR A 119 -5.70 17.87 -28.73
C THR A 119 -5.17 18.54 -27.47
N CYS A 120 -4.99 17.79 -26.36
CA CYS A 120 -4.41 18.31 -25.11
C CYS A 120 -3.01 18.91 -25.31
N PRO A 121 -2.79 20.19 -24.93
CA PRO A 121 -1.54 20.88 -25.27
C PRO A 121 -0.38 20.57 -24.32
N MET A 122 -0.62 20.04 -23.11
CA MET A 122 0.42 19.93 -22.08
C MET A 122 0.55 18.59 -21.40
N LEU A 123 -0.45 18.16 -20.61
CA LEU A 123 -0.30 17.01 -19.70
C LEU A 123 -0.35 15.66 -20.42
N CYS A 124 -1.20 15.50 -21.45
CA CYS A 124 -1.33 14.21 -22.13
C CYS A 124 -0.05 13.79 -22.85
N PRO A 125 0.66 14.68 -23.62
CA PRO A 125 1.95 14.32 -24.20
C PRO A 125 2.99 13.96 -23.16
N LEU A 126 3.06 14.71 -22.05
CA LEU A 126 3.99 14.44 -20.96
C LEU A 126 3.71 13.07 -20.35
N LYS A 127 2.45 12.76 -20.02
CA LYS A 127 2.06 11.47 -19.44
C LYS A 127 2.44 10.28 -20.33
N LEU A 128 2.16 10.37 -21.63
CA LEU A 128 2.47 9.25 -22.55
C LEU A 128 3.97 9.05 -22.68
N ARG A 129 4.77 10.11 -22.73
CA ARG A 129 6.24 10.02 -22.74
C ARG A 129 6.80 9.47 -21.43
N THR A 130 6.27 9.93 -20.29
CA THR A 130 6.68 9.42 -18.98
C THR A 130 6.32 7.93 -18.85
N LEU A 131 5.13 7.53 -19.32
CA LEU A 131 4.75 6.12 -19.34
C LEU A 131 5.69 5.28 -20.21
N LEU A 132 6.08 5.78 -21.40
CA LEU A 132 7.06 5.10 -22.25
C LEU A 132 8.38 4.93 -21.51
N GLY A 133 8.93 5.98 -20.91
CA GLY A 133 10.17 5.91 -20.13
C GLY A 133 10.06 4.90 -18.97
N THR A 134 8.94 4.89 -18.25
CA THR A 134 8.70 3.89 -17.20
C THR A 134 8.68 2.46 -17.74
N VAL A 135 8.09 2.26 -18.92
CA VAL A 135 8.04 0.94 -19.58
C VAL A 135 9.44 0.47 -20.00
N GLU A 136 10.28 1.36 -20.49
CA GLU A 136 11.67 1.07 -20.86
C GLU A 136 12.55 0.66 -19.65
N GLU A 137 12.19 1.14 -18.46
CA GLU A 137 12.86 0.76 -17.19
C GLU A 137 12.43 -0.61 -16.66
N LEU A 138 11.37 -1.24 -17.22
CA LEU A 138 10.86 -2.53 -16.74
C LEU A 138 11.90 -3.63 -16.99
N LYS A 139 12.29 -4.33 -15.92
CA LYS A 139 13.20 -5.47 -16.02
C LYS A 139 12.39 -6.77 -16.08
N GLY A 140 12.65 -7.58 -17.11
CA GLY A 140 12.07 -8.91 -17.26
C GLY A 140 10.59 -8.95 -17.66
N VAL A 141 10.04 -7.81 -18.08
CA VAL A 141 8.70 -7.68 -18.71
C VAL A 141 8.86 -6.76 -19.92
N ASP A 142 8.36 -7.17 -21.06
CA ASP A 142 8.67 -6.56 -22.36
C ASP A 142 7.39 -6.16 -23.11
N LEU A 143 7.30 -4.88 -23.52
CA LEU A 143 6.15 -4.36 -24.30
C LEU A 143 5.99 -5.08 -25.64
N ALA A 144 7.09 -5.54 -26.27
CA ALA A 144 6.99 -6.24 -27.56
C ALA A 144 6.40 -7.65 -27.43
N ARG A 145 6.49 -8.27 -26.25
CA ARG A 145 6.15 -9.68 -26.04
C ARG A 145 5.03 -9.90 -25.03
N ASP A 146 5.11 -9.23 -23.87
CA ASP A 146 4.38 -9.65 -22.69
C ASP A 146 3.06 -8.89 -22.49
N PHE A 147 2.99 -7.64 -22.94
CA PHE A 147 1.80 -6.79 -22.78
C PHE A 147 1.65 -5.77 -23.90
N ARG A 148 0.55 -5.04 -23.91
CA ARG A 148 0.30 -3.90 -24.81
C ARG A 148 -0.14 -2.68 -24.03
N ILE A 149 -0.03 -1.53 -24.67
CA ILE A 149 -0.63 -0.28 -24.18
C ILE A 149 -1.69 0.12 -25.18
N VAL A 150 -2.84 0.56 -24.72
CA VAL A 150 -3.92 1.09 -25.57
C VAL A 150 -4.29 2.48 -25.05
N THR A 151 -4.18 3.47 -25.92
CA THR A 151 -4.64 4.83 -25.63
C THR A 151 -5.93 5.10 -26.38
N VAL A 152 -6.97 5.55 -25.65
CA VAL A 152 -8.27 5.90 -26.23
C VAL A 152 -8.55 7.35 -25.98
N SER A 153 -8.95 8.10 -27.04
CA SER A 153 -9.42 9.47 -26.86
C SER A 153 -10.81 9.48 -26.20
N ILE A 154 -10.94 10.37 -25.21
CA ILE A 154 -12.24 10.69 -24.57
C ILE A 154 -12.98 11.82 -25.27
N ASP A 155 -12.36 12.45 -26.27
CA ASP A 155 -12.99 13.49 -27.08
C ASP A 155 -13.53 12.88 -28.40
N PRO A 156 -14.85 12.83 -28.59
CA PRO A 156 -15.41 12.33 -29.85
C PRO A 156 -15.12 13.28 -31.05
N GLU A 157 -14.65 14.49 -30.81
CA GLU A 157 -14.27 15.46 -31.85
C GLU A 157 -12.82 15.29 -32.32
N ASP A 158 -12.01 14.47 -31.64
CA ASP A 158 -10.65 14.14 -32.09
C ASP A 158 -10.66 13.43 -33.45
N SER A 159 -9.75 13.80 -34.33
CA SER A 159 -9.64 13.31 -35.69
C SER A 159 -8.57 12.23 -35.88
N VAL A 160 -8.60 11.52 -36.99
CA VAL A 160 -7.55 10.56 -37.35
C VAL A 160 -6.19 11.26 -37.48
N GLU A 161 -6.20 12.54 -37.92
CA GLU A 161 -4.99 13.37 -38.04
C GLU A 161 -4.38 13.64 -36.66
N THR A 162 -5.21 14.02 -35.68
CA THR A 162 -4.74 14.27 -34.29
C THR A 162 -4.25 12.98 -33.66
N ALA A 163 -4.96 11.86 -33.84
CA ALA A 163 -4.54 10.55 -33.38
C ALA A 163 -3.21 10.09 -33.99
N ARG A 164 -3.04 10.29 -35.32
CA ARG A 164 -1.82 9.96 -36.04
C ARG A 164 -0.62 10.80 -35.56
N ALA A 165 -0.83 12.10 -35.39
CA ALA A 165 0.22 13.00 -34.90
C ALA A 165 0.65 12.59 -33.49
N ARG A 166 -0.31 12.32 -32.58
CA ARG A 166 0.00 11.90 -31.22
C ARG A 166 0.67 10.52 -31.15
N ALA A 167 0.19 9.57 -31.95
CA ALA A 167 0.80 8.26 -32.08
C ALA A 167 2.23 8.35 -32.64
N GLY A 168 2.46 9.19 -33.65
CA GLY A 168 3.78 9.41 -34.24
C GLY A 168 4.80 9.85 -33.22
N GLU A 169 4.47 10.83 -32.36
CA GLU A 169 5.38 11.31 -31.30
C GLU A 169 5.84 10.18 -30.36
N ILE A 170 5.02 9.20 -30.09
CA ILE A 170 5.34 8.08 -29.20
C ILE A 170 6.02 6.95 -29.97
N HIS A 171 5.50 6.60 -31.15
CA HIS A 171 6.06 5.52 -31.96
C HIS A 171 7.47 5.84 -32.47
N ASP A 172 7.78 7.11 -32.80
CA ASP A 172 9.10 7.56 -33.19
C ASP A 172 10.11 7.44 -32.02
N ALA A 173 9.62 7.61 -30.77
CA ALA A 173 10.43 7.42 -29.57
C ALA A 173 10.65 5.94 -29.19
N MET A 174 9.85 5.00 -29.73
CA MET A 174 10.00 3.54 -29.51
C MET A 174 11.04 2.96 -30.48
N GLU A 175 12.28 3.48 -30.45
CA GLU A 175 13.35 3.10 -31.38
C GLU A 175 13.62 1.58 -31.35
N GLY A 176 13.68 0.95 -32.55
CA GLY A 176 14.00 -0.46 -32.69
C GLY A 176 12.89 -1.43 -32.32
N MET A 177 11.74 -0.94 -31.84
CA MET A 177 10.60 -1.82 -31.52
C MET A 177 9.86 -2.27 -32.79
N PRO A 178 9.63 -3.59 -32.97
CA PRO A 178 8.87 -4.09 -34.11
C PRO A 178 7.39 -3.73 -33.96
N ASP A 179 6.81 -3.13 -35.00
CA ASP A 179 5.39 -2.76 -35.10
C ASP A 179 4.85 -1.95 -33.88
N PRO A 180 5.41 -0.74 -33.63
CA PRO A 180 5.00 0.07 -32.50
C PRO A 180 3.50 0.41 -32.51
N ALA A 181 2.89 0.51 -33.71
CA ALA A 181 1.47 0.79 -33.87
C ALA A 181 0.56 -0.35 -33.36
N ALA A 182 1.01 -1.59 -33.45
CA ALA A 182 0.30 -2.73 -32.87
C ALA A 182 0.59 -2.90 -31.38
N ARG A 183 1.73 -2.41 -30.87
CA ARG A 183 2.10 -2.49 -29.46
C ARG A 183 1.46 -1.38 -28.63
N TRP A 184 1.26 -0.23 -29.23
CA TRP A 184 0.63 0.93 -28.61
C TRP A 184 -0.32 1.63 -29.60
N PRO A 185 -1.52 1.04 -29.90
CA PRO A 185 -2.53 1.69 -30.72
C PRO A 185 -3.17 2.89 -30.04
N PHE A 186 -3.48 3.90 -30.84
CA PHE A 186 -4.20 5.10 -30.46
C PHE A 186 -5.58 5.07 -31.10
N LEU A 187 -6.63 5.05 -30.28
CA LEU A 187 -7.98 4.79 -30.69
C LEU A 187 -8.86 6.02 -30.57
N LEU A 188 -9.79 6.14 -31.51
CA LEU A 188 -10.83 7.15 -31.57
C LEU A 188 -12.18 6.45 -31.50
N GLY A 189 -13.07 6.89 -30.65
CA GLY A 189 -14.44 6.37 -30.54
C GLY A 189 -15.47 7.45 -30.87
N ASP A 190 -16.66 7.02 -31.19
CA ASP A 190 -17.83 7.87 -31.11
C ASP A 190 -18.23 8.05 -29.63
N ASP A 191 -19.18 8.94 -29.39
CA ASP A 191 -19.65 9.28 -28.06
C ASP A 191 -20.24 8.07 -27.30
N GLU A 192 -20.85 7.10 -28.02
CA GLU A 192 -21.42 5.88 -27.43
C GLU A 192 -20.29 4.93 -26.95
N ALA A 193 -19.33 4.64 -27.81
CA ALA A 193 -18.20 3.77 -27.51
C ALA A 193 -17.34 4.34 -26.38
N ILE A 194 -17.07 5.66 -26.41
CA ILE A 194 -16.33 6.37 -25.35
C ILE A 194 -17.06 6.27 -24.02
N ARG A 195 -18.38 6.55 -23.98
CA ARG A 195 -19.15 6.43 -22.73
C ARG A 195 -19.25 5.01 -22.22
N ALA A 196 -19.43 4.04 -23.11
CA ALA A 196 -19.45 2.62 -22.73
C ALA A 196 -18.13 2.22 -22.05
N LEU A 197 -16.98 2.60 -22.63
CA LEU A 197 -15.65 2.30 -22.07
C LEU A 197 -15.40 3.06 -20.77
N THR A 198 -15.58 4.38 -20.76
CA THR A 198 -15.32 5.21 -19.57
C THR A 198 -16.26 4.84 -18.42
N GLY A 199 -17.54 4.55 -18.75
CA GLY A 199 -18.49 4.01 -17.77
C GLY A 199 -18.09 2.65 -17.21
N ALA A 200 -17.57 1.73 -18.04
CA ALA A 200 -17.10 0.42 -17.60
C ALA A 200 -15.91 0.52 -16.64
N VAL A 201 -14.94 1.40 -16.92
CA VAL A 201 -13.79 1.62 -16.04
C VAL A 201 -14.06 2.59 -14.88
N GLY A 202 -15.27 3.18 -14.80
CA GLY A 202 -15.62 4.15 -13.77
C GLY A 202 -14.87 5.48 -13.90
N PHE A 203 -14.44 5.84 -15.10
CA PHE A 203 -13.68 7.06 -15.38
C PHE A 203 -14.64 8.23 -15.60
N ARG A 204 -14.69 9.16 -14.65
CA ARG A 204 -15.52 10.37 -14.71
C ARG A 204 -14.69 11.56 -15.18
N TYR A 205 -15.13 12.20 -16.23
CA TYR A 205 -14.51 13.38 -16.83
C TYR A 205 -15.56 14.40 -17.21
N ARG A 206 -15.13 15.65 -17.44
CA ARG A 206 -16.03 16.74 -17.77
C ARG A 206 -15.37 17.70 -18.76
N LYS A 207 -16.09 18.10 -19.81
CA LYS A 207 -15.67 19.17 -20.72
C LYS A 207 -15.79 20.53 -20.00
N VAL A 208 -14.71 21.30 -19.99
CA VAL A 208 -14.62 22.62 -19.38
C VAL A 208 -14.04 23.57 -20.44
N GLY A 209 -14.90 24.35 -21.06
CA GLY A 209 -14.51 25.14 -22.24
C GLY A 209 -14.12 24.22 -23.40
N ASN A 210 -12.90 24.39 -23.91
CA ASN A 210 -12.35 23.55 -24.99
C ASN A 210 -11.47 22.41 -24.50
N GLU A 211 -11.36 22.22 -23.18
CA GLU A 211 -10.53 21.18 -22.56
C GLU A 211 -11.37 20.18 -21.75
N PHE A 212 -10.77 19.07 -21.40
CA PHE A 212 -11.39 18.07 -20.53
C PHE A 212 -10.67 18.03 -19.19
N ALA A 213 -11.43 18.24 -18.11
CA ALA A 213 -10.99 17.91 -16.77
C ALA A 213 -11.21 16.41 -16.56
N HIS A 214 -10.15 15.67 -16.29
CA HIS A 214 -10.16 14.23 -16.10
C HIS A 214 -9.10 13.77 -15.10
N PRO A 215 -9.31 12.60 -14.44
CA PRO A 215 -8.30 12.03 -13.56
C PRO A 215 -7.11 11.49 -14.37
N ASP A 216 -5.93 11.53 -13.76
CA ASP A 216 -4.74 10.95 -14.34
C ASP A 216 -4.54 9.54 -13.80
N VAL A 217 -4.85 8.54 -14.62
CA VAL A 217 -4.83 7.13 -14.25
C VAL A 217 -4.42 6.27 -15.45
N VAL A 218 -3.68 5.19 -15.17
CA VAL A 218 -3.46 4.06 -16.08
C VAL A 218 -4.22 2.86 -15.51
N VAL A 219 -5.00 2.18 -16.33
CA VAL A 219 -5.78 1.02 -15.91
C VAL A 219 -5.14 -0.25 -16.46
N ALA A 220 -4.71 -1.14 -15.57
CA ALA A 220 -4.21 -2.45 -15.95
C ALA A 220 -5.38 -3.42 -16.13
N LEU A 221 -5.46 -4.04 -17.30
CA LEU A 221 -6.51 -4.97 -17.71
C LEU A 221 -5.93 -6.37 -17.91
N THR A 222 -6.71 -7.39 -17.55
CA THR A 222 -6.38 -8.78 -17.91
C THR A 222 -6.55 -9.02 -19.41
N PRO A 223 -6.01 -10.12 -19.97
CA PRO A 223 -6.24 -10.49 -21.38
C PRO A 223 -7.72 -10.60 -21.75
N GLU A 224 -8.60 -10.91 -20.80
CA GLU A 224 -10.05 -11.02 -21.00
C GLU A 224 -10.77 -9.68 -20.80
N GLY A 225 -10.03 -8.57 -20.65
CA GLY A 225 -10.61 -7.24 -20.47
C GLY A 225 -11.19 -6.96 -19.09
N LYS A 226 -10.77 -7.68 -18.04
CA LYS A 226 -11.16 -7.38 -16.67
C LYS A 226 -10.20 -6.37 -16.05
N ILE A 227 -10.75 -5.46 -15.27
CA ILE A 227 -9.97 -4.43 -14.57
C ILE A 227 -9.21 -5.07 -13.41
N SER A 228 -7.89 -5.07 -13.50
CA SER A 228 -7.00 -5.60 -12.47
C SER A 228 -6.56 -4.52 -11.49
N ARG A 229 -6.06 -3.37 -12.00
CA ARG A 229 -5.55 -2.28 -11.14
C ARG A 229 -5.72 -0.92 -11.77
N TYR A 230 -5.77 0.09 -10.90
CA TYR A 230 -5.68 1.51 -11.25
C TYR A 230 -4.36 2.06 -10.71
N LEU A 231 -3.58 2.68 -11.59
CA LEU A 231 -2.31 3.33 -11.25
C LEU A 231 -2.47 4.83 -11.48
N TYR A 232 -2.38 5.61 -10.42
CA TYR A 232 -2.66 7.04 -10.43
C TYR A 232 -1.40 7.88 -10.61
N GLY A 233 -1.58 9.06 -11.19
CA GLY A 233 -0.55 10.07 -11.37
C GLY A 233 0.06 10.09 -12.76
N VAL A 234 0.75 11.18 -13.06
CA VAL A 234 1.42 11.41 -14.36
C VAL A 234 2.61 10.46 -14.53
N GLU A 235 3.35 10.25 -13.45
CA GLU A 235 4.52 9.39 -13.38
C GLU A 235 4.19 8.10 -12.64
N GLN A 236 4.52 6.96 -13.23
CA GLN A 236 4.30 5.65 -12.65
C GLN A 236 5.63 5.10 -12.10
N ASP A 237 5.60 4.54 -10.90
CA ASP A 237 6.74 3.80 -10.38
C ASP A 237 6.93 2.50 -11.21
N PRO A 238 8.12 2.23 -11.78
CA PRO A 238 8.36 1.04 -12.61
C PRO A 238 8.02 -0.26 -11.89
N ARG A 239 8.21 -0.30 -10.58
CA ARG A 239 7.87 -1.47 -9.75
C ARG A 239 6.37 -1.67 -9.64
N ASP A 240 5.62 -0.59 -9.39
CA ASP A 240 4.16 -0.65 -9.27
C ASP A 240 3.53 -1.04 -10.61
N LEU A 241 4.04 -0.47 -11.72
CA LEU A 241 3.63 -0.83 -13.07
C LEU A 241 3.90 -2.30 -13.38
N LYS A 242 5.10 -2.79 -13.07
CA LYS A 242 5.47 -4.20 -13.23
C LYS A 242 4.55 -5.13 -12.42
N MET A 243 4.29 -4.79 -11.15
CA MET A 243 3.43 -5.59 -10.28
C MET A 243 1.98 -5.64 -10.80
N ALA A 244 1.45 -4.51 -11.29
CA ALA A 244 0.12 -4.46 -11.90
C ALA A 244 0.01 -5.34 -13.14
N LEU A 245 1.03 -5.35 -14.01
CA LEU A 245 1.10 -6.22 -15.18
C LEU A 245 1.19 -7.70 -14.80
N ILE A 246 2.03 -8.05 -13.84
CA ILE A 246 2.15 -9.43 -13.32
C ILE A 246 0.80 -9.89 -12.75
N GLU A 247 0.13 -9.05 -11.97
CA GLU A 247 -1.18 -9.35 -11.41
C GLU A 247 -2.24 -9.51 -12.51
N ALA A 248 -2.28 -8.60 -13.48
CA ALA A 248 -3.22 -8.64 -14.60
C ALA A 248 -3.05 -9.89 -15.47
N SER A 249 -1.85 -10.44 -15.58
CA SER A 249 -1.55 -11.69 -16.30
C SER A 249 -1.79 -12.95 -15.46
N GLY A 250 -2.23 -12.83 -14.20
CA GLY A 250 -2.29 -13.95 -13.26
C GLY A 250 -0.90 -14.54 -12.93
N GLY A 251 0.17 -13.73 -13.02
CA GLY A 251 1.55 -14.16 -12.79
C GLY A 251 2.24 -14.81 -14.00
N ASN A 252 1.61 -14.81 -15.20
CA ASN A 252 2.06 -15.59 -16.36
C ASN A 252 2.99 -14.83 -17.33
N ILE A 253 3.48 -13.64 -16.96
CA ILE A 253 4.41 -12.87 -17.79
C ILE A 253 5.76 -12.68 -17.10
N GLY A 254 6.78 -12.32 -17.89
CA GLY A 254 8.13 -12.06 -17.42
C GLY A 254 9.00 -13.33 -17.30
N GLU A 255 10.15 -13.19 -16.65
CA GLU A 255 11.19 -14.23 -16.64
C GLU A 255 10.90 -15.42 -15.72
N SER A 256 10.06 -15.27 -14.69
CA SER A 256 9.80 -16.34 -13.72
C SER A 256 8.41 -16.23 -13.09
N THR A 257 7.52 -17.11 -13.50
CA THR A 257 6.16 -17.24 -12.93
C THR A 257 6.20 -17.54 -11.41
N THR A 258 7.12 -18.40 -10.96
CA THR A 258 7.24 -18.73 -9.52
C THR A 258 7.64 -17.51 -8.69
N LEU A 259 8.61 -16.70 -9.18
CA LEU A 259 9.02 -15.47 -8.50
C LEU A 259 7.88 -14.45 -8.47
N ASN A 260 7.11 -14.35 -9.55
CA ASN A 260 5.96 -13.46 -9.64
C ASN A 260 4.89 -13.79 -8.58
N HIS A 261 4.57 -15.08 -8.38
CA HIS A 261 3.64 -15.51 -7.33
C HIS A 261 4.17 -15.18 -5.92
N VAL A 262 5.48 -15.32 -5.68
CA VAL A 262 6.11 -14.91 -4.42
C VAL A 262 6.02 -13.39 -4.24
N LEU A 263 6.28 -12.62 -5.30
CA LEU A 263 6.16 -11.16 -5.27
C LEU A 263 4.73 -10.72 -4.97
N LEU A 264 3.72 -11.29 -5.63
CA LEU A 264 2.31 -11.00 -5.37
C LEU A 264 1.90 -11.35 -3.93
N PHE A 265 2.50 -12.37 -3.33
CA PHE A 265 2.25 -12.71 -1.92
C PHE A 265 2.87 -11.70 -0.94
N CYS A 266 4.09 -11.22 -1.25
CA CYS A 266 4.82 -10.28 -0.39
C CYS A 266 4.36 -8.83 -0.53
N PHE A 267 3.87 -8.44 -1.71
CA PHE A 267 3.46 -7.08 -2.03
C PHE A 267 1.97 -7.04 -2.34
N GLN A 268 1.26 -6.18 -1.64
CA GLN A 268 -0.16 -5.93 -1.86
C GLN A 268 -0.37 -4.47 -2.21
N TYR A 269 -1.29 -4.21 -3.13
CA TYR A 269 -1.70 -2.85 -3.46
C TYR A 269 -2.37 -2.20 -2.25
N ASP A 270 -1.87 -1.03 -1.86
CA ASP A 270 -2.47 -0.19 -0.83
C ASP A 270 -3.46 0.79 -1.48
N PRO A 271 -4.78 0.60 -1.30
CA PRO A 271 -5.78 1.48 -1.91
C PRO A 271 -5.76 2.91 -1.34
N VAL A 272 -5.22 3.11 -0.15
CA VAL A 272 -5.12 4.44 0.48
C VAL A 272 -3.88 5.17 -0.03
N GLY A 273 -2.72 4.51 -0.01
CA GLY A 273 -1.48 5.06 -0.54
C GLY A 273 -1.36 4.99 -2.07
N LYS A 274 -2.31 4.32 -2.74
CA LYS A 274 -2.39 4.16 -4.21
C LYS A 274 -1.10 3.60 -4.86
N LYS A 275 -0.41 2.70 -4.15
CA LYS A 275 0.85 2.05 -4.58
C LYS A 275 1.00 0.67 -3.97
N TYR A 276 1.90 -0.14 -4.55
CA TYR A 276 2.26 -1.42 -3.96
C TYR A 276 3.16 -1.22 -2.74
N ALA A 277 2.65 -1.58 -1.58
CA ALA A 277 3.37 -1.52 -0.32
C ALA A 277 3.69 -2.91 0.21
N LEU A 278 4.82 -3.04 0.89
CA LEU A 278 5.14 -4.20 1.70
C LEU A 278 4.02 -4.38 2.74
N TYR A 279 3.36 -5.53 2.72
CA TYR A 279 2.26 -5.80 3.64
C TYR A 279 2.81 -6.03 5.05
N ALA A 280 3.22 -4.93 5.69
CA ALA A 280 3.86 -4.89 7.00
C ALA A 280 3.09 -5.71 8.05
N ARG A 281 1.75 -5.76 7.96
CA ARG A 281 0.91 -6.52 8.88
C ARG A 281 1.19 -8.03 8.82
N ASN A 282 1.46 -8.62 7.66
CA ASN A 282 1.78 -10.04 7.56
C ASN A 282 3.19 -10.35 8.06
N ILE A 283 4.14 -9.46 7.79
CA ILE A 283 5.50 -9.56 8.31
C ILE A 283 5.51 -9.39 9.83
N MET A 284 4.75 -8.42 10.36
CA MET A 284 4.60 -8.22 11.81
C MET A 284 3.91 -9.43 12.47
N LYS A 285 2.89 -10.03 11.86
CA LYS A 285 2.26 -11.25 12.37
C LYS A 285 3.24 -12.41 12.40
N ALA A 286 3.98 -12.65 11.32
CA ALA A 286 5.00 -13.72 11.26
C ALA A 286 6.12 -13.47 12.27
N GLY A 287 6.63 -12.24 12.38
CA GLY A 287 7.63 -11.85 13.38
C GLY A 287 7.10 -11.99 14.81
N GLY A 288 5.86 -11.59 15.06
CA GLY A 288 5.20 -11.73 16.36
C GLY A 288 5.05 -13.19 16.79
N VAL A 289 4.59 -14.06 15.90
CA VAL A 289 4.48 -15.51 16.16
C VAL A 289 5.86 -16.10 16.46
N LEU A 290 6.88 -15.78 15.66
CA LEU A 290 8.24 -16.23 15.88
C LEU A 290 8.78 -15.77 17.25
N THR A 291 8.58 -14.51 17.60
CA THR A 291 9.00 -13.94 18.88
C THR A 291 8.32 -14.64 20.05
N ILE A 292 7.00 -14.88 19.97
CA ILE A 292 6.25 -15.60 20.99
C ILE A 292 6.75 -17.05 21.12
N ALA A 293 7.02 -17.72 20.01
CA ALA A 293 7.54 -19.09 20.02
C ALA A 293 8.94 -19.17 20.65
N LEU A 294 9.84 -18.23 20.32
CA LEU A 294 11.18 -18.18 20.88
C LEU A 294 11.17 -17.85 22.39
N LEU A 295 10.39 -16.84 22.80
CA LEU A 295 10.27 -16.45 24.20
C LEU A 295 9.56 -17.54 25.02
N GLY A 296 8.50 -18.14 24.49
CA GLY A 296 7.78 -19.25 25.12
C GLY A 296 8.68 -20.48 25.28
N GLY A 297 9.45 -20.83 24.26
CA GLY A 297 10.42 -21.92 24.30
C GLY A 297 11.53 -21.67 25.34
N LEU A 298 12.09 -20.45 25.37
CA LEU A 298 13.09 -20.04 26.37
C LEU A 298 12.53 -20.13 27.78
N LEU A 299 11.33 -19.63 28.03
CA LEU A 299 10.69 -19.67 29.33
C LEU A 299 10.41 -21.11 29.78
N LEU A 300 9.99 -21.99 28.87
CA LEU A 300 9.78 -23.41 29.16
C LEU A 300 11.08 -24.12 29.52
N VAL A 301 12.18 -23.84 28.82
CA VAL A 301 13.51 -24.38 29.10
C VAL A 301 14.01 -23.92 30.50
N LEU A 302 13.88 -22.61 30.76
CA LEU A 302 14.28 -22.06 32.06
C LEU A 302 13.44 -22.58 33.22
N TRP A 303 12.13 -22.79 33.00
CA TRP A 303 11.22 -23.36 33.97
C TRP A 303 11.55 -24.85 34.27
N LYS A 304 11.81 -25.64 33.21
CA LYS A 304 12.28 -27.03 33.39
C LYS A 304 13.61 -27.10 34.13
N ARG A 305 14.59 -26.25 33.80
CA ARG A 305 15.89 -26.19 34.48
C ARG A 305 15.78 -25.75 35.94
N GLY A 306 14.84 -24.82 36.25
CA GLY A 306 14.58 -24.42 37.63
C GLY A 306 13.98 -25.53 38.49
N ARG A 307 13.09 -26.34 37.89
CA ARG A 307 12.38 -27.40 38.59
C ARG A 307 13.30 -28.61 38.92
N SER A 308 14.31 -28.90 38.08
CA SER A 308 15.29 -29.95 38.34
C SER A 308 16.35 -29.60 39.40
N ARG A 309 16.45 -28.33 39.82
CA ARG A 309 17.35 -27.88 40.91
C ARG A 309 16.73 -27.92 42.31
N ASP A 310 15.36 -28.03 42.39
CA ASP A 310 14.66 -28.08 43.67
C ASP A 310 14.41 -29.54 44.14
N THR A 311 14.85 -30.54 43.36
CA THR A 311 14.71 -32.01 43.69
C THR A 311 16.03 -32.70 43.97
N SER A 312 17.13 -31.95 44.16
CA SER A 312 18.45 -32.44 44.69
C SER A 312 18.74 -31.75 46.05
#